data_94f235ef0a547e2d7b95b33112ac96d7
#
_entry.id   94f235ef0a547e2d7b95b33112ac96d7
#
_cell.length_a   1.000
_cell.length_b   1.000
_cell.length_c   1.000
_cell.angle_alpha   90.00
_cell.angle_beta   90.00
_cell.angle_gamma   90.00
#
_symmetry.space_group_name_H-M   'P 1'
#
loop_
_entity.id
_entity.type
_entity.pdbx_description
1 polymer ?
#
loop_
_entity_poly.entity_id
_entity_poly.type
_entity_poly.pdbx_seq_one_letter_code
_entity_poly.pdbx_strand_id
1 'polypeptide(L)'
;MFSVLILTLNEERDLPPCLESVRGCDDLVVLDSGSTDRTIDIARKAGARVFTRPFDNFANQRNHAQRQIPFRHPWIFHLDADEQMTPALTAECGRAATRTDIDGCWVAPKMMFMGRWIPHCTDFPAWQARFVRAPQFEFVEVGHGQREAPHMRLERLQANYLHDLSSGGESEWLEKHRRYARAEARAHLEGSAAVSWRQLFSGARLQRRRALKQLSYGLPCRPLLRFIYQYGLRRGFLDGRPGLRYCRLLARYEGFATEELRQLQATRR
;
A
#
# COMPACT_ATOMS: atom_id res chain seq x y z
N MET A 1 4.51 -18.99 -16.62
CA MET A 1 3.96 -17.69 -17.08
C MET A 1 2.84 -17.28 -16.14
N PHE A 2 2.55 -15.99 -16.02
CA PHE A 2 1.50 -15.43 -15.14
C PHE A 2 1.00 -14.11 -15.74
N SER A 3 -0.20 -13.71 -15.36
CA SER A 3 -0.79 -12.43 -15.75
C SER A 3 -0.40 -11.32 -14.76
N VAL A 4 -0.41 -10.07 -15.22
CA VAL A 4 -0.23 -8.90 -14.36
C VAL A 4 -1.50 -8.05 -14.42
N LEU A 5 -2.03 -7.70 -13.24
CA LEU A 5 -3.12 -6.76 -13.08
C LEU A 5 -2.58 -5.47 -12.46
N ILE A 6 -2.81 -4.34 -13.11
CA ILE A 6 -2.48 -3.01 -12.58
C ILE A 6 -3.78 -2.27 -12.27
N LEU A 7 -3.91 -1.75 -11.05
CA LEU A 7 -5.01 -0.85 -10.66
C LEU A 7 -4.60 0.60 -10.90
N THR A 8 -5.49 1.39 -11.52
CA THR A 8 -5.21 2.80 -11.88
C THR A 8 -6.36 3.74 -11.54
N LEU A 9 -6.01 4.99 -11.18
CA LEU A 9 -6.90 6.15 -11.13
C LEU A 9 -6.07 7.44 -11.23
N ASN A 10 -6.00 8.07 -12.42
CA ASN A 10 -5.21 9.27 -12.71
C ASN A 10 -3.71 9.07 -12.42
N GLU A 11 -3.12 8.10 -13.09
CA GLU A 11 -1.73 7.64 -12.89
C GLU A 11 -0.85 7.89 -14.13
N GLU A 12 -1.16 8.93 -14.94
CA GLU A 12 -0.41 9.19 -16.19
C GLU A 12 1.09 9.38 -15.98
N ARG A 13 1.50 9.81 -14.77
CA ARG A 13 2.91 9.98 -14.39
C ARG A 13 3.56 8.66 -13.96
N ASP A 14 2.87 7.88 -13.12
CA ASP A 14 3.47 6.75 -12.41
C ASP A 14 3.31 5.44 -13.18
N LEU A 15 2.31 5.36 -14.05
CA LEU A 15 2.05 4.18 -14.86
C LEU A 15 3.17 3.84 -15.88
N PRO A 16 3.87 4.77 -16.57
CA PRO A 16 4.89 4.41 -17.55
C PRO A 16 6.05 3.57 -16.98
N PRO A 17 6.71 3.91 -15.86
CA PRO A 17 7.76 3.06 -15.27
C PRO A 17 7.22 1.73 -14.73
N CYS A 18 5.97 1.69 -14.27
CA CYS A 18 5.29 0.45 -13.89
C CYS A 18 5.18 -0.49 -15.09
N LEU A 19 4.63 -0.01 -16.21
CA LEU A 19 4.47 -0.78 -17.45
C LEU A 19 5.83 -1.26 -18.02
N GLU A 20 6.86 -0.42 -17.96
CA GLU A 20 8.20 -0.81 -18.40
C GLU A 20 8.75 -1.97 -17.56
N SER A 21 8.47 -2.00 -16.26
CA SER A 21 8.92 -3.07 -15.35
C SER A 21 8.31 -4.44 -15.64
N VAL A 22 7.18 -4.46 -16.34
CA VAL A 22 6.46 -5.68 -16.74
C VAL A 22 6.51 -5.92 -18.25
N ARG A 23 7.41 -5.22 -18.96
CA ARG A 23 7.65 -5.42 -20.39
C ARG A 23 7.99 -6.90 -20.66
N GLY A 24 7.28 -7.51 -21.61
CA GLY A 24 7.42 -8.94 -21.92
C GLY A 24 6.42 -9.83 -21.17
N CYS A 25 5.57 -9.29 -20.30
CA CYS A 25 4.39 -9.99 -19.84
C CYS A 25 3.41 -10.17 -21.01
N ASP A 26 3.02 -11.42 -21.26
CA ASP A 26 2.13 -11.77 -22.38
C ASP A 26 0.64 -11.55 -22.06
N ASP A 27 0.31 -11.29 -20.80
CA ASP A 27 -1.04 -10.97 -20.34
C ASP A 27 -1.04 -9.82 -19.33
N LEU A 28 -1.01 -8.59 -19.85
CA LEU A 28 -1.04 -7.36 -19.11
C LEU A 28 -2.46 -6.78 -19.11
N VAL A 29 -3.02 -6.58 -17.92
CA VAL A 29 -4.37 -6.06 -17.71
C VAL A 29 -4.29 -4.80 -16.82
N VAL A 30 -5.01 -3.76 -17.22
CA VAL A 30 -5.23 -2.57 -16.42
C VAL A 30 -6.72 -2.50 -16.06
N LEU A 31 -7.01 -2.38 -14.77
CA LEU A 31 -8.36 -2.08 -14.28
C LEU A 31 -8.38 -0.63 -13.77
N ASP A 32 -8.99 0.22 -14.59
CA ASP A 32 -9.06 1.65 -14.36
C ASP A 32 -10.33 2.04 -13.59
N SER A 33 -10.18 2.94 -12.63
CA SER A 33 -11.27 3.38 -11.74
C SER A 33 -12.02 4.64 -12.23
N GLY A 34 -11.84 5.01 -13.49
CA GLY A 34 -12.46 6.18 -14.11
C GLY A 34 -11.49 7.37 -14.24
N SER A 35 -10.28 7.11 -14.73
CA SER A 35 -9.28 8.16 -14.98
C SER A 35 -9.77 9.18 -16.01
N THR A 36 -9.41 10.43 -15.75
CA THR A 36 -9.74 11.59 -16.61
C THR A 36 -8.51 12.19 -17.31
N ASP A 37 -7.33 11.67 -16.99
CA ASP A 37 -6.04 12.01 -17.58
C ASP A 37 -5.65 11.01 -18.71
N ARG A 38 -4.39 10.97 -19.09
CA ARG A 38 -3.90 10.09 -20.16
C ARG A 38 -3.63 8.64 -19.73
N THR A 39 -3.99 8.24 -18.51
CA THR A 39 -3.72 6.89 -17.95
C THR A 39 -4.17 5.78 -18.90
N ILE A 40 -5.41 5.83 -19.37
CA ILE A 40 -5.98 4.80 -20.26
C ILE A 40 -5.24 4.73 -21.60
N ASP A 41 -4.90 5.87 -22.19
CA ASP A 41 -4.17 5.93 -23.46
C ASP A 41 -2.74 5.36 -23.32
N ILE A 42 -2.07 5.65 -22.22
CA ILE A 42 -0.74 5.12 -21.90
C ILE A 42 -0.81 3.59 -21.77
N ALA A 43 -1.79 3.08 -21.03
CA ALA A 43 -1.99 1.65 -20.85
C ALA A 43 -2.22 0.91 -22.20
N ARG A 44 -3.10 1.45 -23.05
CA ARG A 44 -3.40 0.88 -24.36
C ARG A 44 -2.19 0.90 -25.29
N LYS A 45 -1.42 1.98 -25.32
CA LYS A 45 -0.18 2.08 -26.12
C LYS A 45 0.88 1.07 -25.69
N ALA A 46 0.90 0.69 -24.42
CA ALA A 46 1.78 -0.36 -23.91
C ALA A 46 1.26 -1.79 -24.19
N GLY A 47 0.12 -1.94 -24.89
CA GLY A 47 -0.47 -3.23 -25.22
C GLY A 47 -1.29 -3.87 -24.11
N ALA A 48 -1.63 -3.13 -23.04
CA ALA A 48 -2.48 -3.62 -21.97
C ALA A 48 -3.94 -3.77 -22.43
N ARG A 49 -4.62 -4.80 -21.95
CA ARG A 49 -6.08 -4.91 -22.00
C ARG A 49 -6.67 -4.03 -20.89
N VAL A 50 -7.44 -3.01 -21.27
CA VAL A 50 -7.99 -2.05 -20.31
C VAL A 50 -9.46 -2.33 -20.04
N PHE A 51 -9.79 -2.45 -18.76
CA PHE A 51 -11.16 -2.58 -18.25
C PHE A 51 -11.43 -1.41 -17.30
N THR A 52 -12.70 -1.01 -17.18
CA THR A 52 -13.10 0.10 -16.31
C THR A 52 -14.12 -0.38 -15.29
N ARG A 53 -13.91 0.00 -14.02
CA ARG A 53 -14.85 -0.24 -12.92
C ARG A 53 -14.73 0.88 -11.90
N PRO A 54 -15.83 1.56 -11.52
CA PRO A 54 -15.79 2.54 -10.43
C PRO A 54 -15.18 1.97 -9.16
N PHE A 55 -14.35 2.77 -8.49
CA PHE A 55 -13.68 2.34 -7.26
C PHE A 55 -14.68 2.35 -6.08
N ASP A 56 -14.71 1.27 -5.34
CA ASP A 56 -15.38 1.14 -4.03
C ASP A 56 -14.36 0.86 -2.92
N ASN A 57 -13.63 -0.24 -3.00
CA ASN A 57 -12.49 -0.55 -2.15
C ASN A 57 -11.50 -1.48 -2.87
N PHE A 58 -10.29 -1.59 -2.34
CA PHE A 58 -9.22 -2.38 -2.97
C PHE A 58 -9.53 -3.88 -3.02
N ALA A 59 -10.16 -4.44 -1.98
CA ALA A 59 -10.50 -5.86 -1.95
C ALA A 59 -11.50 -6.20 -3.06
N ASN A 60 -12.56 -5.40 -3.20
CA ASN A 60 -13.57 -5.60 -4.22
C ASN A 60 -13.04 -5.40 -5.63
N GLN A 61 -12.14 -4.40 -5.85
CA GLN A 61 -11.49 -4.20 -7.15
C GLN A 61 -10.70 -5.43 -7.58
N ARG A 62 -9.88 -5.97 -6.68
CA ARG A 62 -9.06 -7.16 -6.96
C ARG A 62 -9.91 -8.42 -7.13
N ASN A 63 -10.91 -8.64 -6.28
CA ASN A 63 -11.84 -9.78 -6.38
C ASN A 63 -12.66 -9.72 -7.67
N HIS A 64 -13.15 -8.52 -8.04
CA HIS A 64 -13.86 -8.32 -9.30
C HIS A 64 -12.97 -8.69 -10.49
N ALA A 65 -11.74 -8.16 -10.52
CA ALA A 65 -10.81 -8.47 -11.60
C ALA A 65 -10.61 -9.98 -11.76
N GLN A 66 -10.32 -10.68 -10.66
CA GLN A 66 -10.07 -12.12 -10.69
C GLN A 66 -11.27 -12.95 -11.19
N ARG A 67 -12.49 -12.50 -10.91
CA ARG A 67 -13.73 -13.25 -11.22
C ARG A 67 -14.34 -12.88 -12.56
N GLN A 68 -14.15 -11.64 -13.04
CA GLN A 68 -14.85 -11.10 -14.20
C GLN A 68 -13.96 -10.86 -15.42
N ILE A 69 -12.66 -10.71 -15.23
CA ILE A 69 -11.73 -10.49 -16.33
C ILE A 69 -11.13 -11.82 -16.77
N PRO A 70 -11.20 -12.18 -18.07
CA PRO A 70 -10.61 -13.41 -18.55
C PRO A 70 -9.09 -13.27 -18.68
N PHE A 71 -8.36 -13.63 -17.64
CA PHE A 71 -6.90 -13.72 -17.65
C PHE A 71 -6.43 -14.93 -18.45
N ARG A 72 -5.26 -14.83 -19.11
CA ARG A 72 -4.64 -15.92 -19.84
C ARG A 72 -4.03 -16.99 -18.95
N HIS A 73 -3.62 -16.58 -17.72
CA HIS A 73 -2.93 -17.43 -16.77
C HIS A 73 -3.69 -17.53 -15.45
N PRO A 74 -3.63 -18.67 -14.76
CA PRO A 74 -4.31 -18.85 -13.48
C PRO A 74 -3.65 -18.05 -12.33
N TRP A 75 -2.38 -17.64 -12.48
CA TRP A 75 -1.67 -16.84 -11.52
C TRP A 75 -1.61 -15.37 -11.95
N ILE A 76 -1.92 -14.47 -11.02
CA ILE A 76 -1.99 -13.03 -11.26
C ILE A 76 -1.08 -12.32 -10.27
N PHE A 77 -0.21 -11.45 -10.75
CA PHE A 77 0.48 -10.49 -9.92
C PHE A 77 -0.33 -9.19 -9.87
N HIS A 78 -0.74 -8.78 -8.67
CA HIS A 78 -1.45 -7.53 -8.42
C HIS A 78 -0.45 -6.42 -8.15
N LEU A 79 -0.32 -5.47 -9.07
CA LEU A 79 0.57 -4.33 -8.99
C LEU A 79 -0.25 -3.04 -8.89
N ASP A 80 0.23 -2.05 -8.17
CA ASP A 80 -0.33 -0.70 -8.18
C ASP A 80 0.49 0.16 -9.17
N ALA A 81 -0.08 1.24 -9.69
CA ALA A 81 0.56 2.01 -10.78
C ALA A 81 1.88 2.69 -10.38
N ASP A 82 2.08 2.94 -9.09
CA ASP A 82 3.30 3.50 -8.49
C ASP A 82 4.32 2.43 -8.04
N GLU A 83 4.10 1.17 -8.48
CA GLU A 83 4.94 0.03 -8.14
C GLU A 83 5.64 -0.54 -9.39
N GLN A 84 6.78 -1.21 -9.20
CA GLN A 84 7.56 -1.82 -10.27
C GLN A 84 8.01 -3.22 -9.88
N MET A 85 7.84 -4.19 -10.78
CA MET A 85 8.40 -5.52 -10.61
C MET A 85 9.91 -5.52 -10.84
N THR A 86 10.62 -6.31 -10.05
CA THR A 86 12.06 -6.55 -10.29
C THR A 86 12.25 -7.83 -11.12
N PRO A 87 13.33 -7.94 -11.91
CA PRO A 87 13.64 -9.18 -12.66
C PRO A 87 13.74 -10.43 -11.74
N ALA A 88 14.29 -10.24 -10.54
CA ALA A 88 14.36 -11.31 -9.54
C ALA A 88 12.97 -11.78 -9.09
N LEU A 89 12.04 -10.82 -8.86
CA LEU A 89 10.67 -11.15 -8.48
C LEU A 89 9.92 -11.82 -9.63
N THR A 90 10.08 -11.35 -10.87
CA THR A 90 9.48 -11.97 -12.05
C THR A 90 9.92 -13.44 -12.19
N ALA A 91 11.21 -13.72 -12.01
CA ALA A 91 11.73 -15.09 -12.06
C ALA A 91 11.19 -15.96 -10.92
N GLU A 92 11.07 -15.42 -9.71
CA GLU A 92 10.54 -16.13 -8.54
C GLU A 92 9.04 -16.41 -8.68
N CYS A 93 8.25 -15.45 -9.17
CA CYS A 93 6.83 -15.63 -9.51
C CYS A 93 6.65 -16.74 -10.58
N GLY A 94 7.52 -16.76 -11.59
CA GLY A 94 7.51 -17.81 -12.62
C GLY A 94 7.69 -19.22 -12.04
N ARG A 95 8.56 -19.38 -11.04
CA ARG A 95 8.72 -20.64 -10.29
C ARG A 95 7.51 -20.94 -9.39
N ALA A 96 7.03 -19.95 -8.67
CA ALA A 96 5.87 -20.13 -7.77
C ALA A 96 4.58 -20.47 -8.55
N ALA A 97 4.44 -20.01 -9.79
CA ALA A 97 3.28 -20.29 -10.65
C ALA A 97 3.10 -21.79 -11.00
N THR A 98 4.12 -22.63 -10.81
CA THR A 98 4.01 -24.10 -11.00
C THR A 98 3.44 -24.82 -9.78
N ARG A 99 3.28 -24.13 -8.64
CA ARG A 99 2.80 -24.69 -7.38
C ARG A 99 1.28 -24.91 -7.41
N THR A 100 0.85 -26.01 -6.82
CA THR A 100 -0.58 -26.38 -6.71
C THR A 100 -1.05 -26.47 -5.26
N ASP A 101 -0.13 -26.45 -4.32
CA ASP A 101 -0.35 -26.61 -2.87
C ASP A 101 -0.60 -25.31 -2.11
N ILE A 102 -0.39 -24.14 -2.78
CA ILE A 102 -0.64 -22.80 -2.25
C ILE A 102 -1.64 -22.03 -3.10
N ASP A 103 -2.29 -21.05 -2.48
CA ASP A 103 -3.29 -20.20 -3.12
C ASP A 103 -2.72 -18.82 -3.49
N GLY A 104 -1.59 -18.44 -2.88
CA GLY A 104 -0.93 -17.17 -3.16
C GLY A 104 0.44 -17.02 -2.49
N CYS A 105 1.04 -15.87 -2.72
CA CYS A 105 2.31 -15.51 -2.12
C CYS A 105 2.25 -14.10 -1.53
N TRP A 106 2.86 -13.95 -0.35
CA TRP A 106 3.19 -12.65 0.20
C TRP A 106 4.48 -12.12 -0.41
N VAL A 107 4.44 -10.86 -0.81
CA VAL A 107 5.60 -10.13 -1.33
C VAL A 107 5.76 -8.85 -0.53
N ALA A 108 6.99 -8.49 -0.16
CA ALA A 108 7.26 -7.25 0.54
C ALA A 108 7.79 -6.18 -0.43
N PRO A 109 7.26 -4.93 -0.39
CA PRO A 109 7.81 -3.82 -1.17
C PRO A 109 9.14 -3.33 -0.61
N LYS A 110 10.04 -2.90 -1.48
CA LYS A 110 11.11 -1.97 -1.15
C LYS A 110 10.59 -0.55 -1.34
N MET A 111 10.32 0.15 -0.23
CA MET A 111 9.88 1.54 -0.26
C MET A 111 11.02 2.45 -0.72
N MET A 112 10.89 3.01 -1.91
CA MET A 112 11.84 3.93 -2.51
C MET A 112 11.45 5.38 -2.19
N PHE A 113 12.41 6.20 -1.82
CA PHE A 113 12.19 7.62 -1.59
C PHE A 113 13.40 8.41 -2.07
N MET A 114 13.20 9.37 -2.96
CA MET A 114 14.27 10.12 -3.62
C MET A 114 15.31 9.19 -4.29
N GLY A 115 14.83 8.14 -4.99
CA GLY A 115 15.65 7.17 -5.69
C GLY A 115 16.42 6.18 -4.80
N ARG A 116 16.19 6.16 -3.48
CA ARG A 116 16.88 5.29 -2.54
C ARG A 116 15.90 4.43 -1.74
N TRP A 117 16.23 3.16 -1.53
CA TRP A 117 15.51 2.30 -0.60
C TRP A 117 15.72 2.77 0.84
N ILE A 118 14.62 2.90 1.62
CA ILE A 118 14.61 3.40 3.01
C ILE A 118 14.00 2.36 3.97
N PRO A 119 14.68 1.23 4.23
CA PRO A 119 14.12 0.12 5.00
C PRO A 119 13.86 0.47 6.48
N HIS A 120 14.69 1.34 7.08
CA HIS A 120 14.59 1.68 8.51
C HIS A 120 13.46 2.66 8.81
N CYS A 121 13.21 3.59 7.88
CA CYS A 121 12.12 4.57 8.02
C CYS A 121 10.74 4.01 7.70
N THR A 122 10.65 2.82 7.12
CA THR A 122 9.41 2.18 6.69
C THR A 122 9.17 0.88 7.47
N ASP A 123 8.00 0.28 7.32
CA ASP A 123 7.67 -0.98 8.02
C ASP A 123 8.20 -2.23 7.26
N PHE A 124 9.41 -2.14 6.68
CA PHE A 124 10.00 -3.27 5.97
C PHE A 124 10.36 -4.42 6.95
N PRO A 125 10.04 -5.70 6.59
CA PRO A 125 9.21 -6.11 5.46
C PRO A 125 7.70 -5.99 5.76
N ALA A 126 6.96 -5.25 4.91
CA ALA A 126 5.51 -5.12 4.99
C ALA A 126 4.86 -6.13 4.02
N TRP A 127 4.64 -7.34 4.49
CA TRP A 127 4.11 -8.44 3.68
C TRP A 127 2.69 -8.18 3.20
N GLN A 128 2.46 -8.33 1.88
CA GLN A 128 1.17 -8.17 1.23
C GLN A 128 0.94 -9.35 0.27
N ALA A 129 -0.28 -9.87 0.23
CA ALA A 129 -0.68 -10.84 -0.79
C ALA A 129 -0.71 -10.13 -2.15
N ARG A 130 0.25 -10.44 -3.03
CA ARG A 130 0.40 -9.78 -4.34
C ARG A 130 0.41 -10.75 -5.51
N PHE A 131 0.88 -11.96 -5.32
CA PHE A 131 0.89 -13.00 -6.34
C PHE A 131 -0.08 -14.09 -5.94
N VAL A 132 -1.19 -14.24 -6.67
CA VAL A 132 -2.32 -15.06 -6.24
C VAL A 132 -2.87 -15.93 -7.37
N ARG A 133 -3.50 -17.05 -7.02
CA ARG A 133 -4.10 -17.99 -7.95
C ARG A 133 -5.58 -17.68 -8.12
N ALA A 134 -5.95 -17.07 -9.24
CA ALA A 134 -7.34 -16.78 -9.58
C ALA A 134 -8.05 -18.03 -10.16
N PRO A 135 -9.39 -18.09 -10.05
CA PRO A 135 -10.30 -17.13 -9.41
C PRO A 135 -10.57 -17.40 -7.93
N GLN A 136 -9.96 -18.42 -7.32
CA GLN A 136 -10.30 -18.90 -5.99
C GLN A 136 -9.71 -18.07 -4.86
N PHE A 137 -8.72 -17.22 -5.14
CA PHE A 137 -8.15 -16.36 -4.11
C PHE A 137 -9.12 -15.25 -3.71
N GLU A 138 -9.22 -14.99 -2.41
CA GLU A 138 -10.15 -14.00 -1.86
C GLU A 138 -9.40 -12.94 -1.04
N PHE A 139 -9.65 -11.67 -1.40
CA PHE A 139 -9.29 -10.52 -0.58
C PHE A 139 -10.46 -10.08 0.28
N VAL A 140 -10.18 -9.70 1.52
CA VAL A 140 -11.14 -9.10 2.44
C VAL A 140 -10.73 -7.68 2.80
N GLU A 141 -11.70 -6.79 2.96
CA GLU A 141 -11.46 -5.41 3.37
C GLU A 141 -11.05 -5.35 4.85
N VAL A 142 -9.97 -4.62 5.15
CA VAL A 142 -9.51 -4.38 6.52
C VAL A 142 -9.10 -2.92 6.68
N GLY A 143 -9.94 -2.14 7.30
CA GLY A 143 -9.77 -0.69 7.41
C GLY A 143 -9.85 -0.03 6.03
N HIS A 144 -8.85 0.75 5.64
CA HIS A 144 -8.76 1.36 4.30
C HIS A 144 -7.96 0.51 3.31
N GLY A 145 -7.61 -0.71 3.66
CA GLY A 145 -6.80 -1.61 2.84
C GLY A 145 -7.45 -2.97 2.68
N GLN A 146 -6.63 -3.94 2.32
CA GLN A 146 -7.07 -5.31 2.09
C GLN A 146 -6.12 -6.31 2.75
N ARG A 147 -6.63 -7.51 2.98
CA ARG A 147 -5.89 -8.69 3.41
C ARG A 147 -6.40 -9.90 2.65
N GLU A 148 -5.63 -10.95 2.68
CA GLU A 148 -6.06 -12.28 2.31
C GLU A 148 -7.14 -12.81 3.26
N ALA A 149 -8.09 -13.58 2.76
CA ALA A 149 -9.05 -14.29 3.60
C ALA A 149 -8.32 -15.32 4.49
N PRO A 150 -8.77 -15.57 5.75
CA PRO A 150 -8.03 -16.38 6.72
C PRO A 150 -7.76 -17.84 6.30
N HIS A 151 -8.54 -18.36 5.37
CA HIS A 151 -8.42 -19.74 4.89
C HIS A 151 -7.42 -19.89 3.73
N MET A 152 -6.90 -18.79 3.16
CA MET A 152 -5.94 -18.82 2.07
C MET A 152 -4.58 -19.30 2.55
N ARG A 153 -3.95 -20.21 1.77
CA ARG A 153 -2.61 -20.76 2.02
C ARG A 153 -1.59 -19.96 1.23
N LEU A 154 -0.74 -19.21 1.94
CA LEU A 154 0.26 -18.36 1.30
C LEU A 154 1.67 -18.70 1.76
N GLU A 155 2.64 -18.44 0.86
CA GLU A 155 4.07 -18.51 1.13
C GLU A 155 4.71 -17.14 0.90
N ARG A 156 5.87 -16.90 1.49
CA ARG A 156 6.62 -15.65 1.31
C ARG A 156 7.62 -15.80 0.19
N LEU A 157 7.58 -14.88 -0.77
CA LEU A 157 8.66 -14.74 -1.75
C LEU A 157 9.82 -13.93 -1.14
N GLN A 158 11.03 -14.24 -1.58
CA GLN A 158 12.25 -13.56 -1.10
C GLN A 158 12.53 -12.26 -1.87
N ALA A 159 12.19 -12.26 -3.16
CA ALA A 159 12.32 -11.07 -3.99
C ALA A 159 11.26 -10.04 -3.69
N ASN A 160 11.56 -8.78 -4.00
CA ASN A 160 10.74 -7.62 -3.69
C ASN A 160 10.31 -6.91 -4.96
N TYR A 161 9.19 -6.20 -4.93
CA TYR A 161 8.86 -5.13 -5.87
C TYR A 161 9.30 -3.78 -5.31
N LEU A 162 9.40 -2.77 -6.16
CA LEU A 162 9.70 -1.40 -5.76
C LEU A 162 8.40 -0.61 -5.65
N HIS A 163 8.30 0.27 -4.65
CA HIS A 163 7.19 1.20 -4.48
C HIS A 163 7.76 2.60 -4.28
N ASP A 164 7.54 3.51 -5.22
CA ASP A 164 8.05 4.88 -5.15
C ASP A 164 7.11 5.77 -4.34
N LEU A 165 7.61 6.23 -3.19
CA LEU A 165 6.89 7.13 -2.29
C LEU A 165 7.05 8.61 -2.66
N SER A 166 7.87 8.93 -3.68
CA SER A 166 8.28 10.30 -4.01
C SER A 166 7.88 10.78 -5.40
N SER A 167 7.20 9.96 -6.19
CA SER A 167 6.84 10.25 -7.59
C SER A 167 6.10 11.58 -7.77
N GLY A 168 5.17 11.91 -6.85
CA GLY A 168 4.41 13.16 -6.83
C GLY A 168 5.13 14.39 -6.27
N GLY A 169 6.34 14.21 -5.73
CA GLY A 169 7.03 15.26 -5.01
C GLY A 169 6.44 15.57 -3.63
N GLU A 170 7.12 16.48 -2.89
CA GLU A 170 6.75 16.77 -1.49
C GLU A 170 5.39 17.47 -1.34
N SER A 171 5.04 18.38 -2.25
CA SER A 171 3.77 19.12 -2.22
C SER A 171 2.56 18.22 -2.37
N GLU A 172 2.59 17.34 -3.35
CA GLU A 172 1.53 16.36 -3.60
C GLU A 172 1.42 15.35 -2.46
N TRP A 173 2.58 14.89 -1.95
CA TRP A 173 2.63 14.05 -0.77
C TRP A 173 1.93 14.70 0.43
N LEU A 174 2.22 15.98 0.70
CA LEU A 174 1.62 16.73 1.80
C LEU A 174 0.11 16.90 1.62
N GLU A 175 -0.35 17.19 0.40
CA GLU A 175 -1.78 17.34 0.10
C GLU A 175 -2.54 16.01 0.28
N LYS A 176 -2.02 14.91 -0.29
CA LYS A 176 -2.55 13.56 -0.11
C LYS A 176 -2.64 13.19 1.38
N HIS A 177 -1.59 13.48 2.15
CA HIS A 177 -1.53 13.15 3.56
C HIS A 177 -2.40 14.06 4.45
N ARG A 178 -2.68 15.30 4.05
CA ARG A 178 -3.71 16.11 4.72
C ARG A 178 -5.10 15.48 4.59
N ARG A 179 -5.44 14.98 3.41
CA ARG A 179 -6.72 14.26 3.21
C ARG A 179 -6.82 13.02 4.10
N TYR A 180 -5.74 12.24 4.18
CA TYR A 180 -5.68 11.07 5.07
C TYR A 180 -5.77 11.44 6.54
N ALA A 181 -5.08 12.51 6.98
CA ALA A 181 -5.14 13.01 8.35
C ALA A 181 -6.56 13.40 8.76
N ARG A 182 -7.30 14.06 7.85
CA ARG A 182 -8.71 14.41 8.07
C ARG A 182 -9.62 13.19 8.21
N ALA A 183 -9.46 12.20 7.34
CA ALA A 183 -10.21 10.94 7.42
C ALA A 183 -9.88 10.17 8.71
N GLU A 184 -8.60 10.12 9.10
CA GLU A 184 -8.13 9.48 10.32
C GLU A 184 -8.69 10.18 11.58
N ALA A 185 -8.70 11.51 11.63
CA ALA A 185 -9.24 12.28 12.76
C ALA A 185 -10.75 12.03 12.93
N ARG A 186 -11.52 11.96 11.84
CA ARG A 186 -12.94 11.60 11.86
C ARG A 186 -13.16 10.19 12.39
N ALA A 187 -12.46 9.20 11.84
CA ALA A 187 -12.56 7.81 12.26
C ALA A 187 -12.18 7.65 13.76
N HIS A 188 -11.20 8.43 14.25
CA HIS A 188 -10.83 8.42 15.66
C HIS A 188 -11.98 8.94 16.55
N LEU A 189 -12.69 9.99 16.14
CA LEU A 189 -13.82 10.54 16.89
C LEU A 189 -15.08 9.65 16.86
N GLU A 190 -15.28 8.93 15.77
CA GLU A 190 -16.41 8.01 15.56
C GLU A 190 -16.15 6.66 16.26
N GLY A 191 -14.89 6.20 16.24
CA GLY A 191 -14.47 4.91 16.78
C GLY A 191 -13.92 4.95 18.20
N SER A 192 -14.18 6.00 19.01
CA SER A 192 -13.65 6.17 20.35
C SER A 192 -14.26 5.25 21.41
N ALA A 193 -14.35 3.96 21.12
CA ALA A 193 -14.42 2.95 22.18
C ALA A 193 -13.13 3.04 23.00
N ALA A 194 -13.29 3.28 24.30
CA ALA A 194 -12.18 3.43 25.23
C ALA A 194 -11.17 2.29 25.06
N VAL A 195 -9.94 2.65 24.69
CA VAL A 195 -8.84 1.66 24.61
C VAL A 195 -8.62 1.11 26.00
N SER A 196 -8.88 -0.16 26.19
CA SER A 196 -8.56 -0.85 27.43
C SER A 196 -7.04 -0.96 27.59
N TRP A 197 -6.50 -0.58 28.74
CA TRP A 197 -5.09 -0.80 29.12
C TRP A 197 -4.63 -2.24 28.87
N ARG A 198 -5.55 -3.21 28.97
CA ARG A 198 -5.30 -4.62 28.68
C ARG A 198 -4.85 -4.87 27.24
N GLN A 199 -5.27 -4.03 26.29
CA GLN A 199 -4.87 -4.16 24.89
C GLN A 199 -3.39 -3.81 24.64
N LEU A 200 -2.76 -3.02 25.52
CA LEU A 200 -1.32 -2.74 25.48
C LEU A 200 -0.49 -3.98 25.78
N PHE A 201 -1.02 -4.87 26.59
CA PHE A 201 -0.37 -6.12 27.00
C PHE A 201 -0.86 -7.33 26.19
N SER A 202 -1.69 -7.11 25.16
CA SER A 202 -2.14 -8.17 24.27
C SER A 202 -0.95 -8.85 23.58
N GLY A 203 -0.97 -10.18 23.49
CA GLY A 203 -0.01 -10.95 22.71
C GLY A 203 -0.03 -10.60 21.21
N ALA A 204 -1.14 -10.05 20.70
CA ALA A 204 -1.31 -9.68 19.31
C ALA A 204 -0.61 -8.33 19.00
N ARG A 205 0.49 -8.39 18.24
CA ARG A 205 1.28 -7.22 17.84
C ARG A 205 0.45 -6.09 17.21
N LEU A 206 -0.56 -6.43 16.43
CA LEU A 206 -1.45 -5.46 15.76
C LEU A 206 -2.34 -4.71 16.77
N GLN A 207 -2.89 -5.41 17.77
CA GLN A 207 -3.72 -4.79 18.82
C GLN A 207 -2.91 -3.83 19.67
N ARG A 208 -1.68 -4.20 20.05
CA ARG A 208 -0.76 -3.30 20.78
C ARG A 208 -0.45 -2.04 19.98
N ARG A 209 -0.14 -2.17 18.68
CA ARG A 209 0.13 -1.00 17.81
C ARG A 209 -1.08 -0.08 17.70
N ARG A 210 -2.29 -0.63 17.57
CA ARG A 210 -3.53 0.16 17.54
C ARG A 210 -3.76 0.89 18.86
N ALA A 211 -3.59 0.20 19.99
CA ALA A 211 -3.75 0.79 21.31
C ALA A 211 -2.72 1.92 21.55
N LEU A 212 -1.44 1.70 21.22
CA LEU A 212 -0.38 2.72 21.30
C LEU A 212 -0.70 3.93 20.41
N LYS A 213 -1.19 3.71 19.19
CA LYS A 213 -1.59 4.78 18.27
C LYS A 213 -2.73 5.60 18.88
N GLN A 214 -3.76 4.97 19.43
CA GLN A 214 -4.88 5.68 20.05
C GLN A 214 -4.46 6.49 21.27
N LEU A 215 -3.63 5.92 22.15
CA LEU A 215 -3.10 6.65 23.30
C LEU A 215 -2.21 7.85 22.90
N SER A 216 -1.50 7.72 21.77
CA SER A 216 -0.64 8.80 21.28
C SER A 216 -1.41 10.08 20.91
N TYR A 217 -2.73 10.00 20.63
CA TYR A 217 -3.54 11.19 20.32
C TYR A 217 -3.66 12.15 21.51
N GLY A 218 -3.58 11.66 22.76
CA GLY A 218 -3.58 12.48 23.96
C GLY A 218 -2.21 13.05 24.34
N LEU A 219 -1.12 12.66 23.65
CA LEU A 219 0.22 13.11 24.01
C LEU A 219 0.54 14.49 23.43
N PRO A 220 1.17 15.38 24.22
CA PRO A 220 1.73 16.62 23.70
C PRO A 220 2.89 16.31 22.75
N CYS A 221 3.15 17.21 21.80
CA CYS A 221 4.30 17.09 20.87
C CYS A 221 4.33 15.79 20.02
N ARG A 222 3.17 15.22 19.69
CA ARG A 222 3.04 14.01 18.88
C ARG A 222 3.93 14.00 17.61
N PRO A 223 4.05 15.10 16.82
CA PRO A 223 4.97 15.15 15.67
C PRO A 223 6.44 14.90 16.05
N LEU A 224 6.89 15.48 17.17
CA LEU A 224 8.26 15.30 17.66
C LEU A 224 8.49 13.85 18.11
N LEU A 225 7.54 13.27 18.84
CA LEU A 225 7.60 11.88 19.27
C LEU A 225 7.65 10.93 18.09
N ARG A 226 6.88 11.21 17.03
CA ARG A 226 6.93 10.44 15.78
C ARG A 226 8.30 10.53 15.11
N PHE A 227 8.88 11.74 15.06
CA PHE A 227 10.21 11.92 14.50
C PHE A 227 11.28 11.16 15.29
N ILE A 228 11.31 11.29 16.61
CA ILE A 228 12.27 10.59 17.50
C ILE A 228 12.12 9.08 17.33
N TYR A 229 10.90 8.56 17.31
CA TYR A 229 10.63 7.16 17.11
C TYR A 229 11.16 6.66 15.77
N GLN A 230 10.81 7.35 14.67
CA GLN A 230 11.14 6.88 13.33
C GLN A 230 12.62 7.07 12.99
N TYR A 231 13.17 8.25 13.32
CA TYR A 231 14.55 8.59 13.00
C TYR A 231 15.55 7.96 13.97
N GLY A 232 15.26 8.00 15.27
CA GLY A 232 16.11 7.46 16.32
C GLY A 232 15.88 5.96 16.56
N LEU A 233 14.74 5.59 17.17
CA LEU A 233 14.50 4.22 17.64
C LEU A 233 14.41 3.20 16.49
N ARG A 234 13.79 3.58 15.36
CA ARG A 234 13.73 2.76 14.15
C ARG A 234 15.01 2.84 13.31
N ARG A 235 16.00 3.62 13.74
CA ARG A 235 17.29 3.81 13.06
C ARG A 235 17.15 4.46 11.67
N GLY A 236 16.13 5.29 11.45
CA GLY A 236 15.93 5.99 10.18
C GLY A 236 17.12 6.85 9.74
N PHE A 237 18.03 7.21 10.65
CA PHE A 237 19.29 7.88 10.33
C PHE A 237 20.21 7.05 9.42
N LEU A 238 20.08 5.71 9.41
CA LEU A 238 20.83 4.83 8.50
C LEU A 238 20.39 4.94 7.04
N ASP A 239 19.16 5.43 6.79
CA ASP A 239 18.66 5.67 5.44
C ASP A 239 19.18 7.00 4.84
N GLY A 240 20.03 7.73 5.59
CA GLY A 240 20.70 8.96 5.13
C GLY A 240 19.75 10.15 4.94
N ARG A 241 20.07 11.02 3.96
CA ARG A 241 19.25 12.20 3.64
C ARG A 241 17.80 11.88 3.28
N PRO A 242 17.50 10.88 2.42
CA PRO A 242 16.12 10.45 2.16
C PRO A 242 15.39 10.05 3.43
N GLY A 243 16.03 9.27 4.32
CA GLY A 243 15.45 8.86 5.60
C GLY A 243 15.11 10.04 6.50
N LEU A 244 16.02 11.00 6.66
CA LEU A 244 15.75 12.23 7.42
C LEU A 244 14.54 13.00 6.86
N ARG A 245 14.49 13.17 5.53
CA ARG A 245 13.40 13.90 4.88
C ARG A 245 12.06 13.17 5.04
N TYR A 246 12.04 11.86 4.84
CA TYR A 246 10.85 11.05 5.02
C TYR A 246 10.35 11.07 6.49
N CYS A 247 11.25 10.96 7.48
CA CYS A 247 10.88 11.08 8.90
C CYS A 247 10.28 12.44 9.24
N ARG A 248 10.78 13.54 8.62
CA ARG A 248 10.17 14.87 8.77
C ARG A 248 8.77 14.95 8.15
N LEU A 249 8.56 14.34 6.98
CA LEU A 249 7.24 14.26 6.36
C LEU A 249 6.24 13.48 7.23
N LEU A 250 6.65 12.36 7.81
CA LEU A 250 5.83 11.61 8.75
C LEU A 250 5.48 12.41 10.01
N ALA A 251 6.42 13.21 10.53
CA ALA A 251 6.15 14.11 11.65
C ALA A 251 5.15 15.21 11.27
N ARG A 252 5.24 15.78 10.08
CA ARG A 252 4.24 16.74 9.54
C ARG A 252 2.85 16.12 9.42
N TYR A 253 2.77 14.88 8.94
CA TYR A 253 1.51 14.14 8.87
C TYR A 253 0.83 14.02 10.25
N GLU A 254 1.61 13.68 11.29
CA GLU A 254 1.10 13.64 12.67
C GLU A 254 0.64 15.01 13.17
N GLY A 255 1.28 16.09 12.70
CA GLY A 255 0.85 17.46 12.94
C GLY A 255 -0.53 17.76 12.34
N PHE A 256 -0.73 17.38 11.07
CA PHE A 256 -2.03 17.51 10.39
C PHE A 256 -3.13 16.72 11.12
N ALA A 257 -2.87 15.48 11.52
CA ALA A 257 -3.84 14.66 12.23
C ALA A 257 -4.23 15.28 13.59
N THR A 258 -3.27 15.86 14.31
CA THR A 258 -3.50 16.53 15.59
C THR A 258 -4.32 17.81 15.41
N GLU A 259 -4.03 18.60 14.39
CA GLU A 259 -4.74 19.83 14.07
C GLU A 259 -6.20 19.55 13.66
N GLU A 260 -6.43 18.63 12.72
CA GLU A 260 -7.76 18.24 12.30
C GLU A 260 -8.60 17.69 13.45
N LEU A 261 -8.00 16.90 14.34
CA LEU A 261 -8.69 16.40 15.54
C LEU A 261 -9.13 17.54 16.47
N ARG A 262 -8.28 18.53 16.71
CA ARG A 262 -8.60 19.71 17.53
C ARG A 262 -9.75 20.54 16.92
N GLN A 263 -9.71 20.76 15.60
CA GLN A 263 -10.76 21.49 14.89
C GLN A 263 -12.11 20.77 14.99
N LEU A 264 -12.13 19.45 14.75
CA LEU A 264 -13.35 18.64 14.86
C LEU A 264 -13.91 18.59 16.29
N GLN A 265 -13.06 18.57 17.31
CA GLN A 265 -13.48 18.63 18.72
C GLN A 265 -14.04 20.00 19.09
N ALA A 266 -13.47 21.09 18.58
CA ALA A 266 -13.99 22.45 18.81
C ALA A 266 -15.37 22.68 18.17
N THR A 267 -15.64 22.07 17.00
CA THR A 267 -16.93 22.18 16.31
C THR A 267 -18.05 21.34 16.97
N ARG A 268 -17.70 20.37 17.81
CA ARG A 268 -18.67 19.52 18.55
C ARG A 268 -19.05 20.08 19.94
N ARG A 269 -18.37 21.13 20.40
CA ARG A 269 -18.70 21.89 21.63
C ARG A 269 -19.61 23.06 21.32
#